data_3a4b6f2cff632ae4b1734c8045cd0583
#
_entry.id   3a4b6f2cff632ae4b1734c8045cd0583
#
_cell.length_a   1.000
_cell.length_b   1.000
_cell.length_c   1.000
_cell.angle_alpha   90.00
_cell.angle_beta   90.00
_cell.angle_gamma   90.00
#
_symmetry.space_group_name_H-M   'P 1'
#
loop_
_entity.id
_entity.type
_entity.pdbx_description
1 polymer ?
#
loop_
_entity_poly.entity_id
_entity_poly.type
_entity_poly.pdbx_seq_one_letter_code
_entity_poly.pdbx_strand_id
1 'polypeptide(L)'
;MKILNVKSRIRQKKCNRIKIKPEQTAENILNRDFNALYPNEKWLTDITEFKISGEKTKLYLSAILDLYSKEITAYKISTSNNNKLVFETFDIAMKRFPNAKPIFHSDRGFQYTSKIFKLKLDEAGMVQSMSRVGKCIDNGPMEAFWGTLKSEMFYGIKFDDLETLKAKIEEYIHYYNHDRLQGKLKGMTPIEYRNHSYNAICF
;
A
#
# COMPACT_ATOMS: atom_id res chain seq x y z
N MET A 1 24.22 21.24 -2.92
CA MET A 1 24.10 20.46 -1.68
C MET A 1 25.44 20.12 -1.02
N LYS A 2 26.50 19.68 -1.74
CA LYS A 2 27.82 19.45 -1.10
C LYS A 2 28.46 20.70 -0.51
N ILE A 3 28.36 21.84 -1.19
CA ILE A 3 28.95 23.12 -0.77
C ILE A 3 28.25 23.69 0.49
N LEU A 4 26.96 23.45 0.67
CA LEU A 4 26.17 23.93 1.81
C LEU A 4 26.07 22.93 2.97
N ASN A 5 26.76 21.78 2.88
CA ASN A 5 26.72 20.68 3.85
C ASN A 5 25.30 20.22 4.24
N VAL A 6 24.33 20.39 3.33
CA VAL A 6 22.91 20.01 3.56
C VAL A 6 22.73 18.55 3.20
N LYS A 7 22.26 17.75 4.17
CA LYS A 7 21.95 16.33 4.00
C LYS A 7 20.45 16.10 4.18
N SER A 8 19.88 15.21 3.36
CA SER A 8 18.48 14.78 3.56
C SER A 8 18.35 14.00 4.88
N ARG A 9 17.43 14.40 5.75
CA ARG A 9 17.09 13.70 7.01
C ARG A 9 16.29 12.42 6.77
N ILE A 10 15.66 12.27 5.61
CA ILE A 10 14.63 11.26 5.33
C ILE A 10 15.22 9.99 4.70
N ARG A 11 16.32 10.07 3.93
CA ARG A 11 16.91 8.91 3.25
C ARG A 11 18.04 8.27 4.07
N GLN A 12 17.70 7.20 4.81
CA GLN A 12 18.68 6.33 5.47
C GLN A 12 18.78 4.98 4.75
N LYS A 13 19.98 4.32 4.79
CA LYS A 13 20.18 2.98 4.22
C LYS A 13 19.31 1.96 4.94
N LYS A 14 18.55 1.15 4.18
CA LYS A 14 17.74 0.03 4.73
C LYS A 14 18.67 -1.09 5.21
N CYS A 15 18.32 -1.70 6.35
CA CYS A 15 18.97 -2.87 6.90
C CYS A 15 18.60 -4.14 6.11
N ASN A 16 19.54 -5.11 6.00
CA ASN A 16 19.28 -6.40 5.33
C ASN A 16 18.25 -7.23 6.13
N ARG A 17 17.17 -7.67 5.48
CA ARG A 17 16.15 -8.55 6.05
C ARG A 17 16.48 -10.01 5.80
N ILE A 18 16.15 -10.88 6.76
CA ILE A 18 16.25 -12.34 6.59
C ILE A 18 15.22 -12.76 5.53
N LYS A 19 15.68 -13.48 4.50
CA LYS A 19 14.81 -13.97 3.42
C LYS A 19 14.21 -15.31 3.84
N ILE A 20 12.89 -15.34 4.07
CA ILE A 20 12.12 -16.59 4.23
C ILE A 20 11.84 -17.12 2.82
N LYS A 21 11.98 -18.46 2.61
CA LYS A 21 11.62 -19.08 1.33
C LYS A 21 10.10 -18.97 1.13
N PRO A 22 9.63 -18.49 -0.02
CA PRO A 22 8.20 -18.41 -0.31
C PRO A 22 7.58 -19.80 -0.44
N GLU A 23 6.36 -20.00 0.07
CA GLU A 23 5.60 -21.25 -0.10
C GLU A 23 5.16 -21.45 -1.55
N GLN A 24 4.77 -20.35 -2.19
CA GLN A 24 4.41 -20.29 -3.61
C GLN A 24 4.80 -18.95 -4.20
N THR A 25 4.90 -18.88 -5.51
CA THR A 25 5.16 -17.61 -6.23
C THR A 25 4.26 -17.53 -7.45
N ALA A 26 3.86 -16.30 -7.79
CA ALA A 26 3.19 -15.99 -9.03
C ALA A 26 4.13 -15.22 -9.97
N GLU A 27 3.82 -15.21 -11.25
CA GLU A 27 4.51 -14.43 -12.26
C GLU A 27 4.28 -12.93 -12.08
N ASN A 28 5.18 -12.11 -12.60
CA ASN A 28 4.98 -10.67 -12.65
C ASN A 28 4.12 -10.28 -13.87
N ILE A 29 2.82 -10.46 -13.75
CA ILE A 29 1.85 -10.14 -14.80
C ILE A 29 1.74 -8.62 -15.00
N LEU A 30 1.81 -7.85 -13.89
CA LEU A 30 1.73 -6.40 -13.93
C LEU A 30 2.84 -5.75 -14.77
N ASN A 31 4.05 -6.35 -14.73
CA ASN A 31 5.23 -5.97 -15.51
C ASN A 31 5.50 -4.44 -15.56
N ARG A 32 5.28 -3.74 -14.43
CA ARG A 32 5.42 -2.28 -14.28
C ARG A 32 4.44 -1.45 -15.10
N ASP A 33 3.41 -2.05 -15.68
CA ASP A 33 2.31 -1.29 -16.27
C ASP A 33 1.38 -0.80 -15.15
N PHE A 34 1.73 0.37 -14.61
CA PHE A 34 0.99 1.02 -13.53
C PHE A 34 -0.15 1.92 -14.03
N ASN A 35 -0.44 1.90 -15.31
CA ASN A 35 -1.61 2.55 -15.86
C ASN A 35 -2.82 1.63 -15.69
N ALA A 36 -3.93 2.21 -15.30
CA ALA A 36 -5.22 1.55 -15.23
C ALA A 36 -6.26 2.41 -15.95
N LEU A 37 -7.18 1.78 -16.66
CA LEU A 37 -8.19 2.45 -17.47
C LEU A 37 -9.46 2.76 -16.69
N TYR A 38 -9.76 1.96 -15.65
CA TYR A 38 -10.95 2.09 -14.83
C TYR A 38 -10.67 1.70 -13.37
N PRO A 39 -11.51 2.13 -12.43
CA PRO A 39 -11.38 1.77 -11.01
C PRO A 39 -11.43 0.25 -10.81
N ASN A 40 -10.62 -0.25 -9.89
CA ASN A 40 -10.53 -1.66 -9.53
C ASN A 40 -10.03 -2.59 -10.68
N GLU A 41 -9.28 -2.06 -11.65
CA GLU A 41 -8.60 -2.87 -12.66
C GLU A 41 -7.33 -3.51 -12.12
N LYS A 42 -6.56 -2.76 -11.34
CA LYS A 42 -5.27 -3.19 -10.79
C LYS A 42 -5.12 -2.69 -9.36
N TRP A 43 -4.90 -3.60 -8.42
CA TRP A 43 -4.61 -3.28 -7.03
C TRP A 43 -3.19 -3.63 -6.66
N LEU A 44 -2.50 -2.72 -6.00
CA LEU A 44 -1.20 -2.96 -5.39
C LEU A 44 -1.34 -3.06 -3.88
N THR A 45 -0.58 -3.96 -3.28
CA THR A 45 -0.55 -4.11 -1.83
C THR A 45 0.88 -4.24 -1.32
N ASP A 46 1.08 -3.77 -0.09
CA ASP A 46 2.34 -3.92 0.64
C ASP A 46 2.11 -3.65 2.14
N ILE A 47 3.12 -3.97 2.94
CA ILE A 47 3.15 -3.68 4.37
C ILE A 47 4.31 -2.74 4.67
N THR A 48 4.02 -1.69 5.44
CA THR A 48 5.08 -0.84 6.00
C THR A 48 5.09 -0.91 7.53
N GLU A 49 6.27 -0.66 8.13
CA GLU A 49 6.42 -0.62 9.57
C GLU A 49 6.71 0.78 10.08
N PHE A 50 6.23 1.05 11.28
CA PHE A 50 6.53 2.26 12.06
C PHE A 50 7.13 1.86 13.40
N LYS A 51 8.16 2.56 13.81
CA LYS A 51 8.83 2.35 15.09
C LYS A 51 8.94 3.68 15.83
N ILE A 52 8.36 3.74 17.03
CA ILE A 52 8.52 4.87 17.94
C ILE A 52 9.82 4.70 18.72
N SER A 53 10.55 5.79 18.95
CA SER A 53 11.74 5.77 19.78
C SER A 53 11.37 5.48 21.23
N GLY A 54 12.07 4.52 21.85
CA GLY A 54 11.76 4.08 23.22
C GLY A 54 10.77 2.91 23.30
N GLU A 55 9.95 2.67 22.28
CA GLU A 55 9.01 1.56 22.23
C GLU A 55 9.65 0.28 21.67
N LYS A 56 9.38 -0.86 22.33
CA LYS A 56 9.81 -2.19 21.82
C LYS A 56 8.89 -2.69 20.72
N THR A 57 7.59 -2.37 20.81
CA THR A 57 6.55 -2.79 19.87
C THR A 57 6.56 -1.86 18.65
N LYS A 58 6.31 -2.44 17.48
CA LYS A 58 6.13 -1.71 16.21
C LYS A 58 4.67 -1.74 15.81
N LEU A 59 4.25 -0.73 15.01
CA LEU A 59 3.02 -0.81 14.23
C LEU A 59 3.35 -1.24 12.79
N TYR A 60 2.48 -2.07 12.26
CA TYR A 60 2.49 -2.49 10.86
C TYR A 60 1.20 -2.02 10.20
N LEU A 61 1.34 -1.40 9.06
CA LEU A 61 0.23 -0.94 8.23
C LEU A 61 0.26 -1.75 6.94
N SER A 62 -0.78 -2.54 6.70
CA SER A 62 -1.07 -3.16 5.41
C SER A 62 -2.09 -2.31 4.67
N ALA A 63 -1.88 -2.05 3.39
CA ALA A 63 -2.82 -1.28 2.59
C ALA A 63 -2.92 -1.81 1.16
N ILE A 64 -4.06 -1.51 0.53
CA ILE A 64 -4.35 -1.80 -0.88
C ILE A 64 -4.56 -0.46 -1.59
N LEU A 65 -3.78 -0.23 -2.63
CA LEU A 65 -3.82 0.95 -3.51
C LEU A 65 -4.48 0.58 -4.85
N ASP A 66 -5.52 1.27 -5.23
CA ASP A 66 -6.07 1.21 -6.58
C ASP A 66 -5.21 2.03 -7.56
N LEU A 67 -4.76 1.40 -8.64
CA LEU A 67 -3.87 2.07 -9.61
C LEU A 67 -4.57 3.12 -10.47
N TYR A 68 -5.88 3.06 -10.64
CA TYR A 68 -6.62 4.05 -11.40
C TYR A 68 -6.73 5.37 -10.62
N SER A 69 -7.38 5.32 -9.48
CA SER A 69 -7.68 6.51 -8.67
C SER A 69 -6.55 6.92 -7.71
N LYS A 70 -5.55 6.06 -7.50
CA LYS A 70 -4.53 6.19 -6.44
C LYS A 70 -5.12 6.19 -5.03
N GLU A 71 -6.35 5.75 -4.89
CA GLU A 71 -7.04 5.62 -3.60
C GLU A 71 -6.46 4.46 -2.79
N ILE A 72 -6.29 4.67 -1.49
CA ILE A 72 -6.12 3.57 -0.54
C ILE A 72 -7.51 2.98 -0.29
N THR A 73 -7.80 1.88 -0.97
CA THR A 73 -9.12 1.24 -0.97
C THR A 73 -9.44 0.50 0.30
N ALA A 74 -8.41 -0.05 0.93
CA ALA A 74 -8.48 -0.73 2.21
C ALA A 74 -7.14 -0.65 2.93
N TYR A 75 -7.19 -0.67 4.26
CA TYR A 75 -6.01 -0.77 5.11
C TYR A 75 -6.34 -1.40 6.46
N LYS A 76 -5.31 -1.92 7.11
CA LYS A 76 -5.38 -2.43 8.49
C LYS A 76 -4.09 -2.12 9.22
N ILE A 77 -4.21 -1.75 10.49
CA ILE A 77 -3.08 -1.50 11.40
C ILE A 77 -3.04 -2.60 12.46
N SER A 78 -1.85 -3.10 12.77
CA SER A 78 -1.62 -4.14 13.78
C SER A 78 -0.25 -3.99 14.43
N THR A 79 -0.09 -4.51 15.62
CA THR A 79 1.21 -4.69 16.29
C THR A 79 1.95 -5.94 15.82
N SER A 80 1.29 -6.78 15.02
CA SER A 80 1.85 -8.05 14.53
C SER A 80 1.89 -8.08 13.00
N ASN A 81 3.07 -8.39 12.45
CA ASN A 81 3.25 -8.60 11.01
C ASN A 81 3.04 -10.08 10.66
N ASN A 82 1.79 -10.47 10.45
CA ASN A 82 1.38 -11.86 10.20
C ASN A 82 0.38 -11.95 9.03
N ASN A 83 0.00 -13.18 8.67
CA ASN A 83 -0.96 -13.43 7.60
C ASN A 83 -2.33 -12.78 7.86
N LYS A 84 -2.77 -12.76 9.12
CA LYS A 84 -4.05 -12.18 9.53
C LYS A 84 -4.15 -10.70 9.12
N LEU A 85 -3.07 -9.94 9.27
CA LEU A 85 -3.03 -8.51 8.89
C LEU A 85 -3.38 -8.32 7.41
N VAL A 86 -2.79 -9.11 6.51
CA VAL A 86 -3.04 -9.03 5.06
C VAL A 86 -4.43 -9.56 4.71
N PHE A 87 -4.85 -10.67 5.33
CA PHE A 87 -6.16 -11.25 5.07
C PHE A 87 -7.29 -10.30 5.46
N GLU A 88 -7.21 -9.69 6.65
CA GLU A 88 -8.19 -8.68 7.08
C GLU A 88 -8.19 -7.45 6.17
N THR A 89 -7.02 -7.00 5.69
CA THR A 89 -6.95 -5.90 4.72
C THR A 89 -7.66 -6.26 3.41
N PHE A 90 -7.45 -7.48 2.91
CA PHE A 90 -8.12 -7.99 1.74
C PHE A 90 -9.64 -8.10 1.94
N ASP A 91 -10.07 -8.66 3.09
CA ASP A 91 -11.50 -8.83 3.41
C ASP A 91 -12.21 -7.46 3.50
N ILE A 92 -11.56 -6.42 4.01
CA ILE A 92 -12.08 -5.05 4.02
C ILE A 92 -12.27 -4.54 2.58
N ALA A 93 -11.29 -4.76 1.69
CA ALA A 93 -11.40 -4.37 0.30
C ALA A 93 -12.56 -5.08 -0.41
N MET A 94 -12.70 -6.39 -0.19
CA MET A 94 -13.78 -7.20 -0.78
C MET A 94 -15.15 -6.83 -0.25
N LYS A 95 -15.27 -6.47 1.04
CA LYS A 95 -16.52 -5.95 1.60
C LYS A 95 -16.94 -4.64 0.94
N ARG A 96 -15.96 -3.77 0.61
CA ARG A 96 -16.23 -2.49 -0.07
C ARG A 96 -16.52 -2.66 -1.56
N PHE A 97 -15.85 -3.59 -2.22
CA PHE A 97 -15.97 -3.83 -3.65
C PHE A 97 -16.16 -5.32 -3.96
N PRO A 98 -17.33 -5.91 -3.63
CA PRO A 98 -17.55 -7.35 -3.66
C PRO A 98 -17.43 -7.98 -5.07
N ASN A 99 -17.65 -7.19 -6.11
CA ASN A 99 -17.58 -7.65 -7.50
C ASN A 99 -16.26 -7.29 -8.20
N ALA A 100 -15.31 -6.68 -7.50
CA ALA A 100 -14.02 -6.31 -8.09
C ALA A 100 -13.18 -7.55 -8.37
N LYS A 101 -12.57 -7.59 -9.55
CA LYS A 101 -11.65 -8.66 -9.98
C LYS A 101 -10.34 -8.07 -10.53
N PRO A 102 -9.61 -7.27 -9.74
CA PRO A 102 -8.35 -6.67 -10.18
C PRO A 102 -7.25 -7.69 -10.43
N ILE A 103 -6.24 -7.29 -11.19
CA ILE A 103 -4.90 -7.87 -11.05
C ILE A 103 -4.39 -7.46 -9.67
N PHE A 104 -4.20 -8.43 -8.78
CA PHE A 104 -3.75 -8.20 -7.41
C PHE A 104 -2.24 -8.37 -7.32
N HIS A 105 -1.50 -7.26 -7.23
CA HIS A 105 -0.04 -7.26 -7.24
C HIS A 105 0.56 -6.98 -5.86
N SER A 106 1.55 -7.78 -5.47
CA SER A 106 2.28 -7.66 -4.22
C SER A 106 3.78 -7.88 -4.40
N ASP A 107 4.55 -7.63 -3.36
CA ASP A 107 5.88 -8.20 -3.22
C ASP A 107 5.82 -9.72 -2.92
N ARG A 108 6.98 -10.34 -2.65
CA ARG A 108 7.09 -11.75 -2.25
C ARG A 108 7.18 -11.92 -0.73
N GLY A 109 6.48 -11.09 0.02
CA GLY A 109 6.33 -11.29 1.46
C GLY A 109 5.66 -12.62 1.78
N PHE A 110 6.01 -13.23 2.93
CA PHE A 110 5.49 -14.55 3.31
C PHE A 110 3.96 -14.58 3.41
N GLN A 111 3.34 -13.44 3.71
CA GLN A 111 1.88 -13.31 3.77
C GLN A 111 1.24 -13.53 2.40
N TYR A 112 1.83 -12.94 1.35
CA TYR A 112 1.32 -12.99 -0.02
C TYR A 112 1.66 -14.28 -0.73
N THR A 113 2.72 -14.97 -0.29
CA THR A 113 3.13 -16.28 -0.81
C THR A 113 2.45 -17.45 -0.10
N SER A 114 1.58 -17.19 0.85
CA SER A 114 0.78 -18.20 1.57
C SER A 114 -0.24 -18.85 0.64
N LYS A 115 -0.34 -20.18 0.70
CA LYS A 115 -1.35 -20.94 -0.05
C LYS A 115 -2.78 -20.51 0.28
N ILE A 116 -3.04 -20.17 1.55
CA ILE A 116 -4.35 -19.71 2.01
C ILE A 116 -4.70 -18.37 1.33
N PHE A 117 -3.74 -17.46 1.21
CA PHE A 117 -3.98 -16.19 0.52
C PHE A 117 -4.24 -16.39 -0.97
N LYS A 118 -3.51 -17.32 -1.60
CA LYS A 118 -3.77 -17.68 -3.01
C LYS A 118 -5.19 -18.20 -3.21
N LEU A 119 -5.66 -19.11 -2.32
CA LEU A 119 -7.04 -19.61 -2.37
C LEU A 119 -8.06 -18.47 -2.24
N LYS A 120 -7.87 -17.50 -1.33
CA LYS A 120 -8.75 -16.33 -1.20
C LYS A 120 -8.82 -15.51 -2.50
N LEU A 121 -7.70 -15.31 -3.19
CA LEU A 121 -7.68 -14.61 -4.47
C LEU A 121 -8.40 -15.40 -5.57
N ASP A 122 -8.21 -16.73 -5.62
CA ASP A 122 -8.86 -17.59 -6.59
C ASP A 122 -10.38 -17.65 -6.38
N GLU A 123 -10.85 -17.74 -5.13
CA GLU A 123 -12.26 -17.68 -4.77
C GLU A 123 -12.90 -16.34 -5.17
N ALA A 124 -12.14 -15.24 -5.05
CA ALA A 124 -12.57 -13.91 -5.51
C ALA A 124 -12.47 -13.73 -7.05
N GLY A 125 -11.93 -14.71 -7.77
CA GLY A 125 -11.72 -14.65 -9.22
C GLY A 125 -10.66 -13.64 -9.65
N MET A 126 -9.67 -13.38 -8.78
CA MET A 126 -8.58 -12.43 -9.01
C MET A 126 -7.33 -13.10 -9.55
N VAL A 127 -6.59 -12.36 -10.37
CA VAL A 127 -5.29 -12.79 -10.88
C VAL A 127 -4.19 -12.26 -9.97
N GLN A 128 -3.42 -13.19 -9.38
CA GLN A 128 -2.28 -12.82 -8.56
C GLN A 128 -1.06 -12.48 -9.42
N SER A 129 -0.41 -11.36 -9.12
CA SER A 129 0.85 -10.93 -9.71
C SER A 129 1.86 -10.62 -8.62
N MET A 130 3.14 -10.96 -8.82
CA MET A 130 4.19 -10.72 -7.83
C MET A 130 5.40 -10.03 -8.41
N SER A 131 6.00 -9.13 -7.64
CA SER A 131 7.27 -8.48 -7.97
C SER A 131 8.37 -9.51 -8.20
N ARG A 132 9.30 -9.23 -9.11
CA ARG A 132 10.51 -10.03 -9.31
C ARG A 132 11.42 -9.97 -8.10
N VAL A 133 12.23 -11.00 -7.89
CA VAL A 133 13.17 -11.05 -6.76
C VAL A 133 14.14 -9.88 -6.82
N GLY A 134 14.19 -9.09 -5.74
CA GLY A 134 15.12 -7.96 -5.61
C GLY A 134 14.78 -6.74 -6.47
N LYS A 135 13.60 -6.71 -7.10
CA LYS A 135 13.13 -5.58 -7.92
C LYS A 135 12.01 -4.82 -7.19
N CYS A 136 12.39 -4.03 -6.20
CA CYS A 136 11.43 -3.20 -5.45
C CYS A 136 10.62 -2.24 -6.34
N ILE A 137 11.20 -1.76 -7.43
CA ILE A 137 10.53 -0.89 -8.40
C ILE A 137 9.28 -1.54 -9.05
N ASP A 138 9.14 -2.87 -8.98
CA ASP A 138 7.96 -3.57 -9.48
C ASP A 138 6.70 -3.26 -8.65
N ASN A 139 6.85 -2.68 -7.43
CA ASN A 139 5.76 -2.15 -6.58
C ASN A 139 5.90 -0.63 -6.33
N GLY A 140 6.46 0.09 -7.32
CA GLY A 140 6.81 1.51 -7.22
C GLY A 140 5.72 2.45 -6.71
N PRO A 141 4.46 2.37 -7.17
CA PRO A 141 3.38 3.23 -6.66
C PRO A 141 3.11 3.05 -5.17
N MET A 142 3.17 1.81 -4.63
CA MET A 142 3.04 1.57 -3.19
C MET A 142 4.22 2.13 -2.40
N GLU A 143 5.45 1.96 -2.93
CA GLU A 143 6.65 2.56 -2.32
C GLU A 143 6.57 4.10 -2.30
N ALA A 144 6.04 4.70 -3.37
CA ALA A 144 5.82 6.14 -3.44
C ALA A 144 4.78 6.60 -2.40
N PHE A 145 3.67 5.87 -2.24
CA PHE A 145 2.68 6.16 -1.21
C PHE A 145 3.30 6.09 0.19
N TRP A 146 4.07 5.02 0.52
CA TRP A 146 4.76 4.92 1.81
C TRP A 146 5.74 6.06 2.05
N GLY A 147 6.46 6.46 1.01
CA GLY A 147 7.36 7.62 1.06
C GLY A 147 6.62 8.90 1.39
N THR A 148 5.50 9.16 0.72
CA THR A 148 4.65 10.33 0.93
C THR A 148 4.06 10.32 2.34
N LEU A 149 3.40 9.24 2.75
CA LEU A 149 2.82 9.10 4.07
C LEU A 149 3.85 9.35 5.18
N LYS A 150 5.01 8.68 5.09
CA LYS A 150 6.05 8.85 6.12
C LYS A 150 6.69 10.23 6.13
N SER A 151 6.83 10.88 4.98
CA SER A 151 7.41 12.22 4.91
C SER A 151 6.45 13.31 5.40
N GLU A 152 5.16 13.13 5.19
CA GLU A 152 4.15 14.14 5.53
C GLU A 152 3.64 14.00 6.97
N MET A 153 3.60 12.77 7.56
CA MET A 153 3.02 12.58 8.90
C MET A 153 3.89 11.86 9.93
N PHE A 154 5.05 11.30 9.54
CA PHE A 154 5.84 10.50 10.49
C PHE A 154 7.23 11.07 10.75
N TYR A 155 8.00 11.40 9.69
CA TYR A 155 9.38 11.83 9.87
C TYR A 155 9.47 13.24 10.48
N GLY A 156 10.24 13.36 11.58
CA GLY A 156 10.44 14.63 12.28
C GLY A 156 9.38 14.92 13.34
N ILE A 157 8.37 14.06 13.48
CA ILE A 157 7.35 14.13 14.53
C ILE A 157 7.70 13.13 15.61
N LYS A 158 7.52 13.51 16.88
CA LYS A 158 7.61 12.62 18.03
C LYS A 158 6.21 12.11 18.36
N PHE A 159 6.10 10.82 18.57
CA PHE A 159 4.89 10.17 19.06
C PHE A 159 5.17 9.62 20.43
N ASP A 160 4.27 9.87 21.37
CA ASP A 160 4.42 9.44 22.77
C ASP A 160 4.04 7.97 22.94
N ASP A 161 3.08 7.47 22.15
CA ASP A 161 2.57 6.11 22.23
C ASP A 161 2.07 5.59 20.86
N LEU A 162 1.76 4.28 20.82
CA LEU A 162 1.31 3.59 19.63
C LEU A 162 -0.12 3.96 19.22
N GLU A 163 -1.00 4.28 20.17
CA GLU A 163 -2.39 4.64 19.87
C GLU A 163 -2.46 6.02 19.20
N THR A 164 -1.67 6.99 19.68
CA THR A 164 -1.53 8.30 19.05
C THR A 164 -1.01 8.16 17.62
N LEU A 165 0.01 7.31 17.40
CA LEU A 165 0.53 7.05 16.06
C LEU A 165 -0.52 6.39 15.17
N LYS A 166 -1.28 5.43 15.67
CA LYS A 166 -2.34 4.75 14.95
C LYS A 166 -3.43 5.74 14.52
N ALA A 167 -3.91 6.57 15.43
CA ALA A 167 -4.91 7.60 15.12
C ALA A 167 -4.41 8.56 14.03
N LYS A 168 -3.13 8.95 14.07
CA LYS A 168 -2.53 9.82 13.05
C LYS A 168 -2.37 9.14 11.68
N ILE A 169 -2.12 7.83 11.64
CA ILE A 169 -2.11 7.08 10.39
C ILE A 169 -3.53 7.04 9.78
N GLU A 170 -4.56 6.80 10.60
CA GLU A 170 -5.96 6.76 10.16
C GLU A 170 -6.41 8.13 9.64
N GLU A 171 -6.12 9.21 10.38
CA GLU A 171 -6.37 10.59 9.98
C GLU A 171 -5.68 10.92 8.64
N TYR A 172 -4.40 10.52 8.51
CA TYR A 172 -3.64 10.77 7.28
C TYR A 172 -4.21 10.02 6.08
N ILE A 173 -4.61 8.76 6.21
CA ILE A 173 -5.20 8.01 5.09
C ILE A 173 -6.52 8.64 4.67
N HIS A 174 -7.33 9.12 5.63
CA HIS A 174 -8.53 9.88 5.33
C HIS A 174 -8.20 11.15 4.53
N TYR A 175 -7.28 11.97 5.02
CA TYR A 175 -6.80 13.18 4.33
C TYR A 175 -6.26 12.85 2.93
N TYR A 176 -5.44 11.81 2.79
CA TYR A 176 -4.87 11.39 1.51
C TYR A 176 -5.95 11.06 0.47
N ASN A 177 -7.01 10.38 0.89
CA ASN A 177 -8.08 9.96 0.00
C ASN A 177 -9.07 11.08 -0.33
N HIS A 178 -9.39 11.96 0.63
CA HIS A 178 -10.50 12.92 0.55
C HIS A 178 -10.07 14.36 0.32
N ASP A 179 -8.87 14.76 0.75
CA ASP A 179 -8.49 16.19 0.80
C ASP A 179 -7.19 16.48 0.05
N ARG A 180 -6.30 15.47 -0.09
CA ARG A 180 -5.01 15.64 -0.71
C ARG A 180 -5.11 15.68 -2.24
N LEU A 181 -4.98 16.88 -2.82
CA LEU A 181 -4.98 17.08 -4.26
C LEU A 181 -3.72 16.47 -4.91
N GLN A 182 -3.89 15.83 -6.05
CA GLN A 182 -2.80 15.17 -6.78
C GLN A 182 -2.73 15.64 -8.23
N GLY A 183 -1.57 16.16 -8.65
CA GLY A 183 -1.36 16.65 -10.02
C GLY A 183 -1.58 15.57 -11.09
N LYS A 184 -1.22 14.30 -10.79
CA LYS A 184 -1.47 13.15 -11.68
C LYS A 184 -2.96 12.80 -11.83
N LEU A 185 -3.80 13.27 -10.93
CA LEU A 185 -5.26 13.12 -10.95
C LEU A 185 -5.95 14.42 -11.40
N LYS A 186 -5.31 15.22 -12.24
CA LYS A 186 -5.82 16.50 -12.74
C LYS A 186 -6.18 17.50 -11.62
N GLY A 187 -5.46 17.46 -10.50
CA GLY A 187 -5.72 18.29 -9.34
C GLY A 187 -6.89 17.81 -8.46
N MET A 188 -7.38 16.62 -8.66
CA MET A 188 -8.44 16.00 -7.83
C MET A 188 -7.82 15.17 -6.70
N THR A 189 -8.62 14.88 -5.68
CA THR A 189 -8.34 13.87 -4.69
C THR A 189 -8.57 12.46 -5.27
N PRO A 190 -8.02 11.40 -4.69
CA PRO A 190 -8.27 10.02 -5.12
C PRO A 190 -9.75 9.65 -5.23
N ILE A 191 -10.56 10.05 -4.26
CA ILE A 191 -12.01 9.76 -4.26
C ILE A 191 -12.76 10.59 -5.29
N GLU A 192 -12.46 11.87 -5.43
CA GLU A 192 -13.06 12.70 -6.48
C GLU A 192 -12.76 12.13 -7.87
N TYR A 193 -11.50 11.75 -8.12
CA TYR A 193 -11.10 11.17 -9.40
C TYR A 193 -11.81 9.84 -9.70
N ARG A 194 -11.96 8.97 -8.68
CA ARG A 194 -12.75 7.74 -8.81
C ARG A 194 -14.21 8.03 -9.17
N ASN A 195 -14.84 8.96 -8.44
CA ASN A 195 -16.26 9.28 -8.63
C ASN A 195 -16.54 9.96 -9.98
N HIS A 196 -15.61 10.80 -10.44
CA HIS A 196 -15.71 11.44 -11.75
C HIS A 196 -15.75 10.41 -12.89
N SER A 197 -15.05 9.29 -12.77
CA SER A 197 -15.08 8.23 -13.79
C SER A 197 -16.41 7.47 -13.83
N TYR A 198 -17.05 7.24 -12.68
CA TYR A 198 -18.37 6.61 -12.67
C TYR A 198 -19.42 7.48 -13.36
N ASN A 199 -19.35 8.81 -13.17
CA ASN A 199 -20.26 9.75 -13.84
C ASN A 199 -20.03 9.82 -15.35
N ALA A 200 -18.80 9.60 -15.83
CA ALA A 200 -18.47 9.60 -17.25
C ALA A 200 -18.90 8.32 -18.01
N ILE A 201 -19.18 7.24 -17.29
CA ILE A 201 -19.63 5.95 -17.89
C ILE A 201 -21.18 5.89 -17.97
N CYS A 202 -21.89 6.76 -17.24
CA CYS A 202 -23.36 6.79 -17.21
C CYS A 202 -23.97 7.73 -18.26
N PHE A 203 -23.18 8.24 -19.19
CA PHE A 203 -23.62 8.98 -20.38
C PHE A 203 -23.04 8.27 -21.61
#